data_29ffb1147261721d8d08804aae1429c5
#
_entry.id   29ffb1147261721d8d08804aae1429c5
#
_cell.length_a   1.000
_cell.length_b   1.000
_cell.length_c   1.000
_cell.angle_alpha   90.00
_cell.angle_beta   90.00
_cell.angle_gamma   90.00
#
_symmetry.space_group_name_H-M   'P 1'
#
loop_
_entity.id
_entity.type
_entity.pdbx_description
1 polymer ?
#
loop_
_entity_poly.entity_id
_entity_poly.type
_entity_poly.pdbx_seq_one_letter_code
_entity_poly.pdbx_strand_id
1 'polypeptide(L)' 'DLTIQPYAIGMYNPTISKREIIKAHELGIVVFAWTVNSYKDFERLKRYGIDGIITDYPGAFIKR' A
#
# COMPACT_ATOMS: atom_id res chain seq x y z
N ASP A 1 -8.91 -11.41 -25.69
CA ASP A 1 -9.63 -11.06 -24.50
C ASP A 1 -9.19 -9.72 -23.97
N LEU A 2 -10.15 -8.90 -23.68
CA LEU A 2 -9.86 -7.53 -23.27
C LEU A 2 -10.16 -7.32 -21.80
N THR A 3 -9.92 -8.34 -21.01
CA THR A 3 -10.08 -8.23 -19.59
C THR A 3 -9.08 -7.22 -19.06
N ILE A 4 -9.56 -6.17 -18.42
CA ILE A 4 -8.71 -5.18 -17.84
C ILE A 4 -8.50 -5.52 -16.38
N GLN A 5 -7.27 -5.76 -16.03
CA GLN A 5 -6.91 -6.03 -14.66
C GLN A 5 -6.38 -4.75 -14.04
N PRO A 6 -6.80 -4.40 -12.84
CA PRO A 6 -6.19 -3.27 -12.16
C PRO A 6 -4.75 -3.62 -11.83
N TYR A 7 -3.85 -2.73 -12.21
CA TYR A 7 -2.45 -2.91 -11.85
C TYR A 7 -2.17 -2.41 -10.46
N ALA A 8 -3.04 -1.59 -9.92
CA ALA A 8 -2.85 -1.00 -8.61
C ALA A 8 -4.18 -0.82 -7.93
N ILE A 9 -4.23 -1.06 -6.64
CA ILE A 9 -5.41 -0.78 -5.83
C ILE A 9 -5.01 -0.02 -4.59
N GLY A 10 -5.94 0.79 -4.09
CA GLY A 10 -5.76 1.48 -2.84
C GLY A 10 -6.50 0.75 -1.75
N MET A 11 -5.85 0.55 -0.63
CA MET A 11 -6.46 -0.11 0.52
C MET A 11 -6.51 0.85 1.69
N TYR A 12 -7.60 0.76 2.45
CA TYR A 12 -7.81 1.61 3.61
C TYR A 12 -6.87 1.17 4.72
N ASN A 13 -5.95 2.06 5.08
CA ASN A 13 -4.85 1.75 5.99
C ASN A 13 -5.24 0.99 7.25
N PRO A 14 -6.23 1.46 8.05
CA PRO A 14 -6.49 0.79 9.32
C PRO A 14 -6.90 -0.68 9.21
N THR A 15 -7.40 -1.10 8.05
CA THR A 15 -7.90 -2.46 7.89
C THR A 15 -6.99 -3.37 7.08
N ILE A 16 -5.84 -2.88 6.67
CA ILE A 16 -4.94 -3.67 5.85
C ILE A 16 -4.28 -4.77 6.66
N SER A 17 -4.29 -5.98 6.12
CA SER A 17 -3.55 -7.09 6.70
C SER A 17 -2.46 -7.52 5.74
N LYS A 18 -1.44 -8.17 6.30
CA LYS A 18 -0.35 -8.68 5.49
C LYS A 18 -0.85 -9.68 4.46
N ARG A 19 -1.84 -10.48 4.84
CA ARG A 19 -2.40 -11.49 3.94
C ARG A 19 -3.00 -10.86 2.69
N GLU A 20 -3.68 -9.74 2.85
CA GLU A 20 -4.30 -9.08 1.71
C GLU A 20 -3.25 -8.56 0.73
N ILE A 21 -2.15 -8.05 1.26
CA ILE A 21 -1.08 -7.56 0.40
C ILE A 21 -0.43 -8.71 -0.36
N ILE A 22 -0.18 -9.81 0.34
CA ILE A 22 0.40 -10.98 -0.31
C ILE A 22 -0.51 -11.47 -1.42
N LYS A 23 -1.80 -11.53 -1.14
CA LYS A 23 -2.76 -12.00 -2.12
C LYS A 23 -2.78 -11.12 -3.36
N ALA A 24 -2.73 -9.81 -3.16
CA ALA A 24 -2.71 -8.89 -4.28
C ALA A 24 -1.44 -9.09 -5.11
N HIS A 25 -0.32 -9.26 -4.44
CA HIS A 25 0.94 -9.46 -5.15
C HIS A 25 0.95 -10.75 -5.96
N GLU A 26 0.30 -11.78 -5.45
CA GLU A 26 0.18 -13.04 -6.20
C GLU A 26 -0.57 -12.84 -7.50
N LEU A 27 -1.43 -11.85 -7.53
CA LEU A 27 -2.19 -11.52 -8.73
C LEU A 27 -1.51 -10.46 -9.59
N GLY A 28 -0.32 -10.03 -9.21
CA GLY A 28 0.41 -9.02 -9.96
C GLY A 28 -0.10 -7.62 -9.74
N ILE A 29 -0.77 -7.38 -8.63
CA ILE A 29 -1.37 -6.08 -8.33
C ILE A 29 -0.51 -5.31 -7.33
N VAL A 30 -0.23 -4.05 -7.65
CA VAL A 30 0.48 -3.15 -6.76
C VAL A 30 -0.51 -2.59 -5.74
N VAL A 31 -0.08 -2.46 -4.50
CA VAL A 31 -0.97 -2.02 -3.43
C VAL A 31 -0.47 -0.72 -2.82
N PHE A 32 -1.37 0.25 -2.72
CA PHE A 32 -1.13 1.52 -2.05
C PHE A 32 -2.03 1.61 -0.85
N ALA A 33 -1.49 2.08 0.26
CA ALA A 33 -2.27 2.29 1.47
C ALA A 33 -2.63 3.75 1.65
N TRP A 34 -3.85 4.03 2.10
CA TRP A 34 -4.31 5.39 2.34
C TRP A 34 -5.14 5.43 3.62
N THR A 35 -5.13 6.46 4.37
CA THR A 35 -4.17 7.53 4.37
C THR A 35 -3.14 7.22 5.45
N VAL A 36 -1.86 7.38 5.13
CA VAL A 36 -0.80 7.02 6.06
C VAL A 36 -0.11 8.28 6.53
N ASN A 37 -0.38 8.67 7.77
CA ASN A 37 0.12 9.92 8.34
C ASN A 37 0.99 9.74 9.56
N SER A 38 1.37 8.51 9.89
CA SER A 38 2.26 8.27 11.02
C SER A 38 3.37 7.33 10.62
N TYR A 39 4.52 7.51 11.25
CA TYR A 39 5.65 6.62 11.02
C TYR A 39 5.37 5.21 11.47
N LYS A 40 4.59 5.08 12.53
CA LYS A 40 4.25 3.76 13.04
C LYS A 40 3.51 2.95 11.99
N ASP A 41 2.52 3.56 11.36
CA ASP A 41 1.78 2.90 10.30
C ASP A 41 2.66 2.63 9.08
N PHE A 42 3.49 3.61 8.74
CA PHE A 42 4.39 3.47 7.61
C PHE A 42 5.33 2.27 7.80
N GLU A 43 5.93 2.14 8.97
CA GLU A 43 6.84 1.03 9.25
C GLU A 43 6.10 -0.31 9.23
N ARG A 44 4.90 -0.34 9.78
CA ARG A 44 4.09 -1.55 9.76
C ARG A 44 3.79 -2.00 8.34
N LEU A 45 3.33 -1.06 7.52
CA LEU A 45 2.96 -1.37 6.14
C LEU A 45 4.18 -1.75 5.31
N LYS A 46 5.32 -1.14 5.61
CA LYS A 46 6.56 -1.49 4.95
C LYS A 46 6.93 -2.94 5.23
N ARG A 47 6.76 -3.37 6.47
CA ARG A 47 7.02 -4.76 6.83
C ARG A 47 6.04 -5.70 6.14
N TYR A 48 4.84 -5.23 5.85
CA TYR A 48 3.84 -6.03 5.14
C TYR A 48 4.12 -6.13 3.66
N GLY A 49 5.02 -5.32 3.15
CA GLY A 49 5.36 -5.34 1.73
C GLY A 49 4.56 -4.39 0.88
N ILE A 50 4.01 -3.32 1.48
CA ILE A 50 3.23 -2.35 0.74
C ILE A 50 4.09 -1.72 -0.36
N ASP A 51 3.48 -1.40 -1.49
CA ASP A 51 4.20 -0.84 -2.62
C ASP A 51 4.29 0.67 -2.59
N GLY A 52 3.31 1.30 -1.97
CA GLY A 52 3.34 2.75 -1.84
C GLY A 52 2.33 3.21 -0.83
N ILE A 53 2.41 4.47 -0.48
CA ILE A 53 1.47 5.05 0.47
C ILE A 53 0.94 6.38 -0.08
N ILE A 54 -0.27 6.70 0.36
CA ILE A 54 -0.87 8.00 0.10
C ILE A 54 -0.96 8.70 1.44
N THR A 55 -0.36 9.87 1.53
CA THR A 55 -0.24 10.59 2.79
C THR A 55 -0.52 12.07 2.56
N ASP A 56 -0.96 12.74 3.63
CA ASP A 56 -1.14 14.19 3.61
C ASP A 56 0.20 14.92 3.79
N TYR A 57 1.24 14.18 4.17
CA TYR A 57 2.55 14.78 4.47
C TYR A 57 3.66 14.05 3.72
N PRO A 58 3.64 14.14 2.39
CA PRO A 58 4.59 13.33 1.60
C PRO A 58 6.06 13.59 1.96
N GLY A 59 6.39 14.83 2.30
CA GLY A 59 7.76 15.13 2.64
C GLY A 59 8.27 14.44 3.90
N ALA A 60 7.37 14.02 4.77
CA ALA A 60 7.77 13.36 6.00
C ALA A 60 8.32 11.96 5.80
N PHE A 61 7.98 11.33 4.68
CA PHE A 61 8.35 9.93 4.43
C PHE A 61 9.37 9.76 3.33
N ILE A 62 9.81 10.84 2.74
CA ILE A 62 10.78 10.78 1.66
C ILE A 62 12.18 10.92 2.23
N LYS A 63 13.04 9.99 1.89
CA LYS A 63 14.42 10.05 2.30
C LYS A 63 15.19 11.01 1.44
N ARG A 64 16.05 11.78 2.05
CA ARG A 64 16.88 12.73 1.32
C ARG A 64 18.29 12.24 1.24
#